data_533c9497009ef0ac9d4f9213c2edfaff
#
_entry.id   533c9497009ef0ac9d4f9213c2edfaff
#
_cell.length_a   1.000
_cell.length_b   1.000
_cell.length_c   1.000
_cell.angle_alpha   90.00
_cell.angle_beta   90.00
_cell.angle_gamma   90.00
#
_symmetry.space_group_name_H-M   'P 1'
#
loop_
_entity.id
_entity.type
_entity.pdbx_description
1 polymer ?
#
loop_
_entity_poly.entity_id
_entity_poly.type
_entity_poly.pdbx_seq_one_letter_code
_entity_poly.pdbx_strand_id
1 'polypeptide(L)'
;MEVSSPLIPEQDSVVEMGMNLFVRHLTSLEQEIVVSLLNHAPRSELEVIAKKEAQLLEVVLEDINLKALDYIGDNLIEDLGDQINIYEDYLVELQTILNR
;
A
#
# COMPACT_ATOMS: atom_id res chain seq x y z
N MET A 1 36.02 0.84 -2.60
CA MET A 1 35.61 0.91 -2.84
C MET A 1 34.71 0.67 -2.74
N GLU A 2 34.49 0.77 -2.85
CA GLU A 2 33.84 0.65 -2.94
C GLU A 2 32.96 0.73 -3.17
N VAL A 3 32.78 0.82 -3.23
CA VAL A 3 32.12 0.93 -3.45
C VAL A 3 31.33 1.19 -3.84
N SER A 4 31.40 1.35 -4.11
CA SER A 4 30.80 1.65 -4.57
C SER A 4 29.98 1.76 -4.82
N SER A 5 29.79 1.88 -4.87
CA SER A 5 29.09 2.05 -5.13
C SER A 5 28.26 2.19 -5.29
N PRO A 6 28.14 1.98 -5.52
CA PRO A 6 27.28 2.12 -5.75
C PRO A 6 26.32 2.76 -5.51
N LEU A 7 26.23 2.93 -5.48
CA LEU A 7 25.60 3.84 -5.23
C LEU A 7 24.51 4.09 -5.98
N ILE A 8 24.54 3.79 -6.78
CA ILE A 8 23.76 3.91 -7.61
C ILE A 8 22.49 3.93 -7.59
N PRO A 9 21.82 3.35 -7.75
CA PRO A 9 20.40 3.42 -7.65
C PRO A 9 20.01 3.80 -6.28
N GLU A 10 20.74 4.68 -5.70
CA GLU A 10 20.43 5.14 -4.39
C GLU A 10 19.03 5.64 -4.25
N GLN A 11 18.55 6.36 -5.27
CA GLN A 11 17.20 6.90 -5.23
C GLN A 11 16.17 5.80 -5.32
N ASP A 12 16.43 4.81 -6.16
CA ASP A 12 15.53 3.68 -6.27
C ASP A 12 15.48 2.89 -4.97
N SER A 13 16.63 2.77 -4.32
CA SER A 13 16.70 2.07 -3.05
C SER A 13 15.91 2.76 -1.97
N VAL A 14 15.92 4.09 -1.97
CA VAL A 14 15.15 4.87 -0.99
C VAL A 14 13.67 4.65 -1.17
N VAL A 15 13.19 4.68 -2.42
CA VAL A 15 11.78 4.46 -2.70
C VAL A 15 11.37 3.05 -2.31
N GLU A 16 12.20 2.06 -2.68
CA GLU A 16 11.91 0.67 -2.30
C GLU A 16 11.89 0.51 -0.79
N MET A 17 12.81 1.18 -0.10
CA MET A 17 12.85 1.09 1.35
C MET A 17 11.58 1.65 1.98
N GLY A 18 11.10 2.79 1.47
CA GLY A 18 9.88 3.38 1.96
C GLY A 18 8.68 2.46 1.77
N MET A 19 8.56 1.87 0.58
CA MET A 19 7.46 0.97 0.29
C MET A 19 7.56 -0.30 1.15
N ASN A 20 8.75 -0.83 1.35
CA ASN A 20 8.93 -2.00 2.22
C ASN A 20 8.53 -1.69 3.66
N LEU A 21 8.94 -0.53 4.16
CA LEU A 21 8.57 -0.11 5.50
C LEU A 21 7.06 0.08 5.63
N PHE A 22 6.46 0.68 4.62
CA PHE A 22 5.03 0.86 4.59
C PHE A 22 4.32 -0.49 4.73
N VAL A 23 4.68 -1.45 3.89
CA VAL A 23 4.04 -2.76 3.91
C VAL A 23 4.23 -3.45 5.26
N ARG A 24 5.41 -3.33 5.85
CA ARG A 24 5.69 -3.94 7.15
C ARG A 24 4.86 -3.37 8.27
N HIS A 25 4.44 -2.13 8.14
CA HIS A 25 3.66 -1.45 9.20
C HIS A 25 2.16 -1.57 9.00
N LEU A 26 1.73 -2.25 7.93
CA LEU A 26 0.32 -2.53 7.74
C LEU A 26 -0.13 -3.61 8.73
N THR A 27 -1.32 -3.43 9.28
CA THR A 27 -1.93 -4.52 10.07
C THR A 27 -2.35 -5.63 9.11
N SER A 28 -2.68 -6.80 9.66
CA SER A 28 -3.16 -7.91 8.84
C SER A 28 -4.37 -7.49 8.02
N LEU A 29 -5.29 -6.76 8.63
CA LEU A 29 -6.49 -6.29 7.94
C LEU A 29 -6.12 -5.34 6.80
N GLU A 30 -5.25 -4.38 7.08
CA GLU A 30 -4.83 -3.41 6.07
C GLU A 30 -4.14 -4.10 4.91
N GLN A 31 -3.29 -5.07 5.21
CA GLN A 31 -2.61 -5.82 4.16
C GLN A 31 -3.61 -6.60 3.31
N GLU A 32 -4.59 -7.21 3.93
CA GLU A 32 -5.62 -7.94 3.20
C GLU A 32 -6.39 -7.01 2.27
N ILE A 33 -6.73 -5.81 2.74
CA ILE A 33 -7.42 -4.81 1.91
C ILE A 33 -6.54 -4.42 0.72
N VAL A 34 -5.26 -4.15 0.95
CA VAL A 34 -4.37 -3.74 -0.13
C VAL A 34 -4.22 -4.86 -1.16
N VAL A 35 -4.04 -6.09 -0.72
CA VAL A 35 -3.92 -7.24 -1.63
C VAL A 35 -5.20 -7.40 -2.44
N SER A 36 -6.35 -7.25 -1.79
CA SER A 36 -7.63 -7.35 -2.49
C SER A 36 -7.78 -6.26 -3.54
N LEU A 37 -7.33 -5.04 -3.24
CA LEU A 37 -7.34 -3.96 -4.21
C LEU A 37 -6.42 -4.25 -5.39
N LEU A 38 -5.26 -4.86 -5.15
CA LEU A 38 -4.37 -5.27 -6.23
C LEU A 38 -5.04 -6.30 -7.14
N ASN A 39 -5.96 -7.08 -6.60
CA ASN A 39 -6.70 -8.07 -7.35
C ASN A 39 -8.04 -7.54 -7.87
N HIS A 40 -8.21 -6.22 -7.83
CA HIS A 40 -9.38 -5.53 -8.38
C HIS A 40 -10.69 -5.92 -7.68
N ALA A 41 -10.64 -6.17 -6.38
CA ALA A 41 -11.83 -6.51 -5.60
C ALA A 41 -12.78 -5.31 -5.58
N PRO A 42 -14.09 -5.56 -5.67
CA PRO A 42 -15.08 -4.48 -5.59
C PRO A 42 -15.21 -3.97 -4.16
N ARG A 43 -15.75 -2.76 -4.03
CA ARG A 43 -15.93 -2.15 -2.72
C ARG A 43 -16.70 -3.05 -1.74
N SER A 44 -17.73 -3.75 -2.24
CA SER A 44 -18.53 -4.61 -1.39
C SER A 44 -17.70 -5.71 -0.72
N GLU A 45 -16.73 -6.25 -1.45
CA GLU A 45 -15.86 -7.26 -0.88
C GLU A 45 -14.94 -6.66 0.18
N LEU A 46 -14.43 -5.46 -0.08
CA LEU A 46 -13.59 -4.77 0.90
C LEU A 46 -14.37 -4.47 2.18
N GLU A 47 -15.63 -4.11 2.03
CA GLU A 47 -16.48 -3.85 3.20
C GLU A 47 -16.67 -5.11 4.04
N VAL A 48 -16.83 -6.26 3.39
CA VAL A 48 -16.95 -7.52 4.10
C VAL A 48 -15.67 -7.81 4.89
N ILE A 49 -14.52 -7.58 4.26
CA ILE A 49 -13.23 -7.81 4.92
C ILE A 49 -13.09 -6.92 6.16
N ALA A 50 -13.40 -5.65 6.03
CA ALA A 50 -13.30 -4.71 7.15
C ALA A 50 -14.26 -5.09 8.27
N LYS A 51 -15.46 -5.52 7.90
CA LYS A 51 -16.49 -5.85 8.86
C LYS A 51 -16.11 -7.05 9.72
N LYS A 52 -15.35 -7.98 9.18
CA LYS A 52 -14.89 -9.14 9.95
C LYS A 52 -14.09 -8.72 11.18
N GLU A 53 -13.45 -7.56 11.11
CA GLU A 53 -12.67 -7.03 12.22
C GLU A 53 -13.43 -5.91 12.96
N ALA A 54 -14.71 -5.77 12.70
CA ALA A 54 -15.56 -4.74 13.29
C ALA A 54 -15.05 -3.33 12.98
N GLN A 55 -14.52 -3.14 11.75
CA GLN A 55 -13.99 -1.85 11.30
C GLN A 55 -14.83 -1.29 10.18
N LEU A 56 -14.87 0.04 10.09
CA LEU A 56 -15.46 0.70 8.94
C LEU A 56 -14.41 0.79 7.84
N LEU A 57 -14.81 0.46 6.61
CA LEU A 57 -13.88 0.48 5.49
C LEU A 57 -13.23 1.85 5.33
N GLU A 58 -14.01 2.93 5.47
CA GLU A 58 -13.47 4.29 5.30
C GLU A 58 -12.34 4.56 6.29
N VAL A 59 -12.48 4.08 7.52
CA VAL A 59 -11.44 4.27 8.53
C VAL A 59 -10.19 3.47 8.18
N VAL A 60 -10.38 2.24 7.71
CA VAL A 60 -9.24 1.40 7.31
C VAL A 60 -8.49 2.03 6.15
N LEU A 61 -9.21 2.54 5.14
CA LEU A 61 -8.59 3.20 3.99
C LEU A 61 -7.83 4.45 4.42
N GLU A 62 -8.40 5.22 5.34
CA GLU A 62 -7.75 6.41 5.84
C GLU A 62 -6.46 6.07 6.58
N ASP A 63 -6.50 5.03 7.41
CA ASP A 63 -5.31 4.60 8.16
C ASP A 63 -4.21 4.12 7.22
N ILE A 64 -4.58 3.42 6.15
CA ILE A 64 -3.60 2.99 5.15
C ILE A 64 -2.94 4.20 4.50
N ASN A 65 -3.74 5.21 4.14
CA ASN A 65 -3.21 6.42 3.52
C ASN A 65 -2.33 7.22 4.48
N LEU A 66 -2.67 7.26 5.77
CA LEU A 66 -1.84 7.94 6.75
C LEU A 66 -0.46 7.28 6.84
N LYS A 67 -0.43 5.96 6.84
CA LYS A 67 0.84 5.23 6.83
C LYS A 67 1.61 5.47 5.54
N ALA A 68 0.91 5.51 4.42
CA ALA A 68 1.55 5.80 3.14
C ALA A 68 2.20 7.19 3.16
N LEU A 69 1.51 8.17 3.71
CA LEU A 69 2.10 9.51 3.83
C LEU A 69 3.39 9.48 4.64
N ASP A 70 3.42 8.68 5.73
CA ASP A 70 4.59 8.59 6.59
C ASP A 70 5.77 7.91 5.91
N TYR A 71 5.52 6.88 5.11
CA TYR A 71 6.61 6.04 4.60
C TYR A 71 6.94 6.27 3.14
N ILE A 72 5.98 6.65 2.32
CA ILE A 72 6.24 6.93 0.90
C ILE A 72 5.94 8.37 0.50
N GLY A 73 5.44 9.17 1.43
CA GLY A 73 5.25 10.59 1.21
C GLY A 73 4.04 10.96 0.36
N ASP A 74 3.11 10.04 0.20
CA ASP A 74 1.94 10.26 -0.65
C ASP A 74 0.83 9.33 -0.23
N ASN A 75 -0.38 9.63 -0.66
CA ASN A 75 -1.50 8.72 -0.49
C ASN A 75 -1.34 7.55 -1.44
N LEU A 76 -1.73 6.36 -1.00
CA LEU A 76 -1.68 5.17 -1.82
C LEU A 76 -3.01 4.88 -2.49
N ILE A 77 -4.11 5.19 -1.82
CA ILE A 77 -5.44 4.78 -2.24
C ILE A 77 -6.29 5.98 -2.59
N GLU A 78 -7.00 5.87 -3.70
CA GLU A 78 -7.97 6.87 -4.14
C GLU A 78 -9.37 6.28 -3.96
N ASP A 79 -10.20 6.95 -3.16
CA ASP A 79 -11.57 6.50 -2.91
C ASP A 79 -12.52 7.42 -3.68
N LEU A 80 -13.12 6.87 -4.73
CA LEU A 80 -14.06 7.61 -5.57
C LEU A 80 -15.51 7.30 -5.22
N GLY A 81 -15.74 6.63 -4.10
CA GLY A 81 -17.07 6.27 -3.65
C GLY A 81 -17.44 4.86 -4.10
N ASP A 82 -17.88 4.73 -5.35
CA ASP A 82 -18.25 3.43 -5.88
C ASP A 82 -17.03 2.64 -6.38
N GLN A 83 -15.89 3.30 -6.49
CA GLN A 83 -14.66 2.67 -6.97
C GLN A 83 -13.51 3.10 -6.09
N ILE A 84 -12.67 2.14 -5.71
CA ILE A 84 -11.49 2.37 -4.87
C ILE A 84 -10.29 1.83 -5.64
N ASN A 85 -9.29 2.68 -5.83
CA ASN A 85 -8.13 2.32 -6.62
C ASN A 85 -6.84 2.61 -5.89
N ILE A 86 -5.78 1.85 -6.22
CA ILE A 86 -4.43 2.21 -5.83
C ILE A 86 -3.87 3.07 -6.95
N TYR A 87 -3.21 4.17 -6.59
CA TYR A 87 -2.61 5.06 -7.58
C TYR A 87 -1.60 4.29 -8.43
N GLU A 88 -1.68 4.52 -9.73
CA GLU A 88 -0.86 3.81 -10.71
C GLU A 88 0.62 3.87 -10.42
N ASP A 89 1.07 5.01 -9.90
CA ASP A 89 2.49 5.24 -9.64
C ASP A 89 3.09 4.19 -8.69
N TYR A 90 2.26 3.57 -7.88
CA TYR A 90 2.74 2.65 -6.83
C TYR A 90 2.37 1.19 -7.08
N LEU A 91 1.60 0.92 -8.13
CA LEU A 91 1.08 -0.42 -8.39
C LEU A 91 2.19 -1.45 -8.57
N VAL A 92 3.15 -1.15 -9.44
CA VAL A 92 4.18 -2.11 -9.79
C VAL A 92 5.05 -2.46 -8.59
N GLU A 93 5.47 -1.43 -7.85
CA GLU A 93 6.30 -1.66 -6.67
C GLU A 93 5.58 -2.47 -5.62
N LEU A 94 4.32 -2.12 -5.39
CA LEU A 94 3.53 -2.79 -4.38
C LEU A 94 3.29 -4.25 -4.75
N GLN A 95 2.97 -4.51 -6.02
CA GLN A 95 2.80 -5.87 -6.50
C GLN A 95 4.07 -6.69 -6.33
N THR A 96 5.20 -6.07 -6.65
CA THR A 96 6.48 -6.76 -6.54
C THR A 96 6.76 -7.18 -5.10
N ILE A 97 6.47 -6.31 -4.16
CA ILE A 97 6.73 -6.59 -2.75
C ILE A 97 5.76 -7.63 -2.19
N LEU A 98 4.49 -7.50 -2.50
CA LEU A 98 3.46 -8.35 -1.92
C LEU A 98 3.36 -9.72 -2.59
N ASN A 99 3.86 -9.86 -3.80
CA ASN A 99 3.81 -11.12 -4.54
C ASN A 99 5.12 -11.90 -4.52
N ARG A 100 6.01 -11.55 -3.64
CA ARG A 100 7.27 -12.28 -3.51
C ARG A 100 7.08 -13.67 -2.96
#